data_7ef68c4a860841aa846a656b5094ae3b
#
_entry.id   7ef68c4a860841aa846a656b5094ae3b
#
_cell.length_a   1.000
_cell.length_b   1.000
_cell.length_c   1.000
_cell.angle_alpha   90.00
_cell.angle_beta   90.00
_cell.angle_gamma   90.00
#
_symmetry.space_group_name_H-M   'P 1'
#
loop_
_entity.id
_entity.type
_entity.pdbx_description
1 polymer ?
#
loop_
_entity_poly.entity_id
_entity_poly.type
_entity_poly.pdbx_seq_one_letter_code
_entity_poly.pdbx_strand_id
1 'polypeptide(L)'
;MVISLTVSDTEVPPQDHLGFWRSVLRHAVPGRDEQFAKGPIDVLDHASRSWSYGSKLVIDGTVKHREEGGRVDGVGSPHKGTGAESQGAAAASMAATTAKRTAAAPAAWVPNRDTVAEDLPPHAEVLDQHQLAGGFWFLTTRKERANQGRHIGEWAAQQHAAKGVRLIAVLDHETDPRDFEDVMWTLLNNIDPERDVEIVSDATPAGSVWVMDATPKLPDEGFTRPWPDKISMPDEVTERMRAVAEAHGF
;
A
#
# COMPACT_ATOMS: atom_id res chain seq x y z
N MET A 1 -7.91 -6.94 -12.90
CA MET A 1 -8.31 -7.42 -11.56
C MET A 1 -8.23 -6.26 -10.59
N VAL A 2 -9.23 -6.02 -9.75
CA VAL A 2 -9.23 -4.90 -8.80
C VAL A 2 -9.21 -5.47 -7.39
N ILE A 3 -8.00 -5.59 -6.82
CA ILE A 3 -7.80 -5.91 -5.40
C ILE A 3 -7.85 -4.62 -4.58
N SER A 4 -7.43 -3.52 -5.19
CA SER A 4 -7.45 -2.19 -4.59
C SER A 4 -8.17 -1.21 -5.50
N LEU A 5 -9.03 -0.39 -4.93
CA LEU A 5 -9.65 0.77 -5.58
C LEU A 5 -9.18 2.02 -4.85
N THR A 6 -8.56 2.92 -5.59
CA THR A 6 -8.13 4.20 -5.04
C THR A 6 -8.85 5.31 -5.79
N VAL A 7 -9.40 6.27 -5.05
CA VAL A 7 -10.14 7.41 -5.58
C VAL A 7 -9.36 8.68 -5.28
N SER A 8 -9.26 9.54 -6.27
CA SER A 8 -8.67 10.88 -6.14
C SER A 8 -9.47 11.87 -6.97
N ASP A 9 -9.60 13.09 -6.48
CA ASP A 9 -10.22 14.24 -7.18
C ASP A 9 -9.18 15.18 -7.79
N THR A 10 -7.91 14.83 -7.67
CA THR A 10 -6.81 15.59 -8.25
C THR A 10 -6.70 15.29 -9.75
N GLU A 11 -6.60 16.34 -10.56
CA GLU A 11 -6.34 16.19 -11.99
C GLU A 11 -4.91 15.72 -12.24
N VAL A 12 -4.76 14.42 -12.39
CA VAL A 12 -3.50 13.76 -12.75
C VAL A 12 -3.73 12.99 -14.05
N PRO A 13 -2.84 13.10 -15.05
CA PRO A 13 -2.96 12.31 -16.26
C PRO A 13 -3.03 10.81 -15.92
N PRO A 14 -3.91 10.02 -16.57
CA PRO A 14 -4.05 8.59 -16.27
C PRO A 14 -2.75 7.77 -16.40
N GLN A 15 -1.80 8.25 -17.18
CA GLN A 15 -0.50 7.62 -17.41
C GLN A 15 0.54 8.01 -16.35
N ASP A 16 0.29 9.04 -15.55
CA ASP A 16 1.17 9.45 -14.46
C ASP A 16 0.82 8.70 -13.17
N HIS A 17 1.14 7.42 -13.14
CA HIS A 17 0.86 6.55 -11.99
C HIS A 17 1.54 7.05 -10.71
N LEU A 18 2.77 7.52 -10.81
CA LEU A 18 3.48 8.07 -9.67
C LEU A 18 2.84 9.35 -9.15
N GLY A 19 2.46 10.27 -10.03
CA GLY A 19 1.74 11.49 -9.67
C GLY A 19 0.40 11.18 -9.00
N PHE A 20 -0.34 10.20 -9.52
CA PHE A 20 -1.58 9.72 -8.92
C PHE A 20 -1.36 9.23 -7.48
N TRP A 21 -0.43 8.31 -7.26
CA TRP A 21 -0.15 7.77 -5.94
C TRP A 21 0.40 8.81 -4.95
N ARG A 22 1.22 9.75 -5.43
CA ARG A 22 1.65 10.90 -4.63
C ARG A 22 0.47 11.76 -4.17
N SER A 23 -0.51 11.99 -5.06
CA SER A 23 -1.74 12.68 -4.70
C SER A 23 -2.53 11.92 -3.64
N VAL A 24 -2.70 10.61 -3.82
CA VAL A 24 -3.37 9.75 -2.83
C VAL A 24 -2.69 9.84 -1.48
N LEU A 25 -1.39 9.59 -1.40
CA LEU A 25 -0.65 9.62 -0.14
C LEU A 25 -0.60 11.01 0.50
N ARG A 26 -0.81 12.07 -0.28
CA ARG A 26 -0.92 13.44 0.24
C ARG A 26 -2.20 13.64 1.04
N HIS A 27 -3.31 13.07 0.61
CA HIS A 27 -4.63 13.34 1.18
C HIS A 27 -5.13 12.22 2.09
N ALA A 28 -4.81 10.96 1.79
CA ALA A 28 -5.22 9.82 2.59
C ALA A 28 -4.37 9.66 3.86
N VAL A 29 -5.02 9.30 4.96
CA VAL A 29 -4.41 9.05 6.26
C VAL A 29 -4.63 7.58 6.63
N PRO A 30 -3.57 6.79 6.76
CA PRO A 30 -3.68 5.41 7.22
C PRO A 30 -4.39 5.31 8.56
N GLY A 31 -5.33 4.40 8.67
CA GLY A 31 -6.19 4.23 9.84
C GLY A 31 -7.49 5.03 9.80
N ARG A 32 -7.68 5.87 8.78
CA ARG A 32 -8.90 6.67 8.61
C ARG A 32 -9.54 6.52 7.23
N ASP A 33 -8.73 6.59 6.20
CA ASP A 33 -9.21 6.78 4.83
C ASP A 33 -9.11 5.50 3.98
N GLU A 34 -9.01 4.35 4.63
CA GLU A 34 -9.12 3.07 3.96
C GLU A 34 -10.30 2.25 4.49
N GLN A 35 -10.80 1.40 3.60
CA GLN A 35 -11.83 0.43 3.92
C GLN A 35 -11.47 -0.94 3.35
N PHE A 36 -11.61 -1.98 4.17
CA PHE A 36 -11.46 -3.36 3.74
C PHE A 36 -12.84 -3.96 3.50
N ALA A 37 -12.97 -4.73 2.44
CA ALA A 37 -14.17 -5.47 2.10
C ALA A 37 -13.80 -6.89 1.64
N LYS A 38 -14.69 -7.85 1.87
CA LYS A 38 -14.57 -9.22 1.35
C LYS A 38 -15.63 -9.49 0.30
N GLY A 39 -15.28 -10.28 -0.70
CA GLY A 39 -16.23 -10.66 -1.72
C GLY A 39 -15.59 -11.44 -2.87
N PRO A 40 -16.37 -11.68 -3.93
CA PRO A 40 -15.85 -12.28 -5.14
C PRO A 40 -14.73 -11.44 -5.75
N ILE A 41 -13.69 -12.13 -6.19
CA ILE A 41 -12.54 -11.57 -6.92
C ILE A 41 -12.32 -12.35 -8.21
N ASP A 42 -11.45 -11.88 -9.07
CA ASP A 42 -11.12 -12.54 -10.32
C ASP A 42 -10.47 -13.91 -10.07
N VAL A 43 -10.73 -14.86 -10.96
CA VAL A 43 -10.12 -16.21 -10.90
C VAL A 43 -8.61 -16.19 -11.13
N LEU A 44 -8.08 -15.13 -11.72
CA LEU A 44 -6.65 -14.94 -11.95
C LEU A 44 -5.93 -14.39 -10.71
N ASP A 45 -6.67 -14.03 -9.67
CA ASP A 45 -6.06 -13.63 -8.41
C ASP A 45 -5.35 -14.82 -7.76
N HIS A 46 -4.03 -14.71 -7.67
CA HIS A 46 -3.22 -15.73 -7.03
C HIS A 46 -2.92 -15.44 -5.57
N ALA A 47 -3.08 -14.19 -5.12
CA ALA A 47 -2.69 -13.77 -3.78
C ALA A 47 -3.71 -14.16 -2.69
N SER A 48 -4.98 -14.31 -3.03
CA SER A 48 -6.02 -14.69 -2.06
C SER A 48 -5.89 -16.13 -1.58
N ARG A 49 -6.33 -16.40 -0.36
CA ARG A 49 -6.34 -17.75 0.22
C ARG A 49 -7.36 -18.69 -0.44
N SER A 50 -8.47 -18.13 -0.91
CA SER A 50 -9.58 -18.87 -1.47
C SER A 50 -9.76 -18.58 -2.95
N TRP A 51 -10.13 -19.60 -3.72
CA TRP A 51 -10.42 -19.44 -5.13
C TRP A 51 -11.57 -18.45 -5.35
N SER A 52 -11.34 -17.43 -6.18
CA SER A 52 -12.33 -16.41 -6.56
C SER A 52 -13.02 -15.69 -5.39
N TYR A 53 -12.43 -15.71 -4.20
CA TYR A 53 -12.96 -15.02 -3.03
C TYR A 53 -11.81 -14.50 -2.15
N GLY A 54 -11.76 -13.20 -1.96
CA GLY A 54 -10.69 -12.54 -1.23
C GLY A 54 -11.10 -11.20 -0.67
N SER A 55 -10.13 -10.46 -0.20
CA SER A 55 -10.33 -9.11 0.32
C SER A 55 -10.01 -8.05 -0.73
N LYS A 56 -10.54 -6.87 -0.50
CA LYS A 56 -10.35 -5.68 -1.33
C LYS A 56 -10.02 -4.51 -0.42
N LEU A 57 -9.16 -3.65 -0.88
CA LEU A 57 -8.81 -2.40 -0.21
C LEU A 57 -9.36 -1.23 -1.02
N VAL A 58 -10.08 -0.34 -0.37
CA VAL A 58 -10.48 0.95 -0.91
C VAL A 58 -9.71 2.03 -0.16
N ILE A 59 -9.08 2.95 -0.87
CA ILE A 59 -8.39 4.10 -0.30
C ILE A 59 -9.04 5.36 -0.84
N ASP A 60 -9.53 6.21 0.05
CA ASP A 60 -10.03 7.53 -0.28
C ASP A 60 -8.89 8.54 -0.25
N GLY A 61 -8.35 8.82 -1.44
CA GLY A 61 -7.31 9.82 -1.68
C GLY A 61 -7.84 11.19 -2.09
N THR A 62 -9.14 11.45 -1.94
CA THR A 62 -9.72 12.76 -2.24
C THR A 62 -9.28 13.84 -1.26
N VAL A 63 -9.34 15.10 -1.67
CA VAL A 63 -9.15 16.24 -0.77
C VAL A 63 -10.30 16.26 0.23
N LYS A 64 -9.99 16.25 1.52
CA LYS A 64 -11.01 16.23 2.56
C LYS A 64 -11.56 17.63 2.83
N HIS A 65 -12.87 17.76 2.80
CA HIS A 65 -13.54 18.99 3.22
C HIS A 65 -13.50 19.16 4.74
N ARG A 66 -13.65 20.40 5.20
CA ARG A 66 -13.61 20.74 6.63
C ARG A 66 -14.65 19.96 7.46
N GLU A 67 -15.82 19.73 6.89
CA GLU A 67 -16.92 19.00 7.50
C GLU A 67 -16.65 17.50 7.66
N GLU A 68 -15.74 16.95 6.84
CA GLU A 68 -15.27 15.57 6.89
C GLU A 68 -14.03 15.41 7.80
N GLY A 69 -13.69 16.44 8.59
CA GLY A 69 -12.46 16.46 9.37
C GLY A 69 -11.23 16.77 8.53
N GLY A 70 -11.43 17.35 7.35
CA GLY A 70 -10.36 17.77 6.45
C GLY A 70 -9.56 18.93 7.02
N ARG A 71 -8.31 19.02 6.58
CA ARG A 71 -7.39 20.09 6.97
C ARG A 71 -7.63 21.32 6.12
N VAL A 72 -7.91 22.42 6.78
CA VAL A 72 -7.68 23.75 6.21
C VAL A 72 -6.35 24.21 6.80
N ASP A 73 -5.35 24.45 5.96
CA ASP A 73 -4.04 25.00 6.35
C ASP A 73 -3.30 24.21 7.47
N GLY A 74 -3.35 22.87 7.40
CA GLY A 74 -2.55 22.02 8.29
C GLY A 74 -3.14 21.76 9.68
N VAL A 75 -4.36 22.21 9.98
CA VAL A 75 -5.01 21.99 11.28
C VAL A 75 -6.23 21.09 11.14
N GLY A 76 -6.13 19.85 11.59
CA GLY A 76 -7.26 18.91 11.63
C GLY A 76 -8.14 19.16 12.87
N SER A 77 -9.44 19.23 12.68
CA SER A 77 -10.41 19.17 13.80
C SER A 77 -11.07 17.78 13.83
N PRO A 78 -11.27 17.17 15.00
CA PRO A 78 -11.97 15.90 15.11
C PRO A 78 -13.46 16.10 14.80
N HIS A 79 -14.00 15.32 13.88
CA HIS A 79 -15.42 15.34 13.56
C HIS A 79 -16.18 14.37 14.46
N LYS A 80 -17.21 14.89 15.15
CA LYS A 80 -18.28 14.07 15.73
C LYS A 80 -19.29 13.77 14.64
N GLY A 81 -19.26 12.58 14.11
CA GLY A 81 -20.25 12.11 13.13
C GLY A 81 -21.64 12.06 13.77
N THR A 82 -22.56 12.86 13.24
CA THR A 82 -23.99 12.63 13.43
C THR A 82 -24.44 11.69 12.30
N GLY A 83 -24.79 10.46 12.68
CA GLY A 83 -25.21 9.43 11.75
C GLY A 83 -26.48 9.79 11.00
N ALA A 84 -26.52 9.40 9.75
CA ALA A 84 -27.76 9.11 9.03
C ALA A 84 -27.81 7.61 8.79
N GLU A 85 -28.85 6.99 9.28
CA GLU A 85 -29.13 5.56 9.15
C GLU A 85 -29.40 5.20 7.68
N SER A 86 -28.67 4.22 7.16
CA SER A 86 -29.16 3.39 6.06
C SER A 86 -28.64 1.97 6.18
N GLN A 87 -29.55 1.06 6.11
CA GLN A 87 -29.62 -0.29 6.58
C GLN A 87 -28.93 -1.32 5.70
N GLY A 88 -28.38 -2.38 6.32
CA GLY A 88 -28.04 -3.64 5.68
C GLY A 88 -27.29 -4.56 6.63
N ALA A 89 -27.75 -5.78 6.82
CA ALA A 89 -27.21 -6.77 7.76
C ALA A 89 -25.72 -7.17 7.55
N ALA A 90 -25.10 -6.74 6.45
CA ALA A 90 -23.66 -6.88 6.22
C ALA A 90 -22.83 -5.87 7.06
N ALA A 91 -23.44 -4.78 7.53
CA ALA A 91 -22.76 -3.74 8.29
C ALA A 91 -22.42 -4.17 9.75
N ALA A 92 -23.12 -5.14 10.30
CA ALA A 92 -22.95 -5.53 11.69
C ALA A 92 -21.62 -6.26 11.98
N SER A 93 -21.09 -7.02 11.01
CA SER A 93 -19.78 -7.69 11.16
C SER A 93 -18.61 -6.71 10.97
N MET A 94 -18.81 -5.67 10.16
CA MET A 94 -17.80 -4.64 9.91
C MET A 94 -17.72 -3.61 11.05
N ALA A 95 -18.85 -3.33 11.71
CA ALA A 95 -18.92 -2.38 12.84
C ALA A 95 -18.08 -2.83 14.04
N ALA A 96 -17.94 -4.14 14.28
CA ALA A 96 -17.14 -4.66 15.38
C ALA A 96 -15.64 -4.45 15.20
N THR A 97 -15.14 -4.40 13.94
CA THR A 97 -13.73 -4.13 13.64
C THR A 97 -13.45 -2.61 13.63
N THR A 98 -14.43 -1.82 13.20
CA THR A 98 -14.30 -0.35 13.14
C THR A 98 -14.41 0.30 14.54
N ALA A 99 -15.23 -0.27 15.45
CA ALA A 99 -15.43 0.29 16.78
C ALA A 99 -14.18 0.25 17.68
N LYS A 100 -13.17 -0.55 17.36
CA LYS A 100 -11.91 -0.63 18.09
C LYS A 100 -10.88 0.42 17.64
N ARG A 101 -11.17 1.17 16.60
CA ARG A 101 -10.22 2.08 15.90
C ARG A 101 -10.52 3.58 16.08
N THR A 102 -11.50 3.97 16.85
CA THR A 102 -11.77 5.37 17.17
C THR A 102 -10.93 5.87 18.35
N ALA A 103 -9.61 5.69 18.28
CA ALA A 103 -8.70 6.45 19.11
C ALA A 103 -8.48 7.82 18.47
N ALA A 104 -8.42 8.84 19.30
CA ALA A 104 -8.32 10.25 18.94
C ALA A 104 -7.26 10.49 17.86
N ALA A 105 -7.59 11.30 16.86
CA ALA A 105 -6.64 11.70 15.82
C ALA A 105 -5.43 12.38 16.48
N PRO A 106 -4.19 11.92 16.20
CA PRO A 106 -3.01 12.56 16.73
C PRO A 106 -2.86 13.97 16.17
N ALA A 107 -2.41 14.87 17.03
CA ALA A 107 -2.19 16.26 16.68
C ALA A 107 -1.24 16.39 15.49
N ALA A 108 -1.71 17.09 14.48
CA ALA A 108 -0.98 17.87 13.48
C ALA A 108 0.45 17.43 13.10
N TRP A 109 0.64 16.16 12.66
CA TRP A 109 1.84 15.81 11.94
C TRP A 109 1.62 16.06 10.44
N VAL A 110 2.36 17.04 9.88
CA VAL A 110 2.44 17.25 8.43
C VAL A 110 3.77 16.66 8.00
N PRO A 111 3.77 15.52 7.33
CA PRO A 111 5.02 14.98 6.81
C PRO A 111 5.59 15.94 5.77
N ASN A 112 6.88 16.23 5.85
CA ASN A 112 7.60 16.71 4.69
C ASN A 112 7.80 15.52 3.76
N ARG A 113 6.78 15.24 2.92
CA ARG A 113 6.71 14.09 2.03
C ARG A 113 7.62 14.21 0.81
N ASP A 114 8.26 15.35 0.66
CA ASP A 114 9.16 15.62 -0.46
C ASP A 114 10.63 15.32 -0.10
N THR A 115 10.90 14.97 1.17
CA THR A 115 12.23 14.53 1.59
C THR A 115 12.32 13.01 1.68
N VAL A 116 13.45 12.49 1.25
CA VAL A 116 13.90 11.11 1.51
C VAL A 116 15.01 11.13 2.54
N ALA A 117 15.19 10.04 3.28
CA ALA A 117 16.30 9.94 4.20
C ALA A 117 17.63 9.87 3.44
N GLU A 118 18.64 10.60 3.90
CA GLU A 118 19.98 10.54 3.31
C GLU A 118 20.62 9.16 3.50
N ASP A 119 20.41 8.58 4.69
CA ASP A 119 20.89 7.24 5.02
C ASP A 119 19.73 6.35 5.46
N LEU A 120 19.57 5.22 4.79
CA LEU A 120 18.58 4.20 5.14
C LEU A 120 19.21 3.18 6.09
N PRO A 121 18.54 2.82 7.21
CA PRO A 121 19.09 1.90 8.17
C PRO A 121 19.25 0.50 7.60
N PRO A 122 20.36 -0.20 7.87
CA PRO A 122 20.55 -1.56 7.41
C PRO A 122 19.69 -2.53 8.22
N HIS A 123 19.22 -3.59 7.56
CA HIS A 123 18.55 -4.72 8.18
C HIS A 123 19.06 -6.02 7.56
N ALA A 124 19.30 -7.05 8.38
CA ALA A 124 19.96 -8.28 7.94
C ALA A 124 19.18 -9.05 6.84
N GLU A 125 17.86 -8.93 6.83
CA GLU A 125 16.99 -9.61 5.86
C GLU A 125 16.56 -8.72 4.69
N VAL A 126 16.99 -7.45 4.64
CA VAL A 126 16.72 -6.53 3.53
C VAL A 126 17.89 -6.57 2.56
N LEU A 127 17.61 -6.90 1.32
CA LEU A 127 18.62 -7.01 0.26
C LEU A 127 18.85 -5.68 -0.45
N ASP A 128 17.78 -4.95 -0.70
CA ASP A 128 17.83 -3.61 -1.30
C ASP A 128 16.67 -2.77 -0.75
N GLN A 129 16.83 -1.45 -0.78
CA GLN A 129 15.80 -0.54 -0.32
C GLN A 129 15.91 0.82 -1.01
N HIS A 130 14.76 1.45 -1.20
CA HIS A 130 14.68 2.76 -1.82
C HIS A 130 13.54 3.58 -1.21
N GLN A 131 13.83 4.82 -0.84
CA GLN A 131 12.79 5.80 -0.53
C GLN A 131 12.54 6.68 -1.74
N LEU A 132 11.26 6.85 -2.07
CA LEU A 132 10.82 7.73 -3.12
C LEU A 132 10.05 8.92 -2.53
N ALA A 133 10.35 10.12 -2.99
CA ALA A 133 9.64 11.33 -2.57
C ALA A 133 8.13 11.19 -2.81
N GLY A 134 7.33 11.73 -1.88
CA GLY A 134 5.88 11.55 -1.88
C GLY A 134 5.39 10.58 -0.81
N GLY A 135 6.29 10.02 -0.01
CA GLY A 135 5.93 9.22 1.17
C GLY A 135 6.03 7.71 1.00
N PHE A 136 6.91 7.23 0.13
CA PHE A 136 7.12 5.81 -0.12
C PHE A 136 8.44 5.30 0.45
N TRP A 137 8.43 4.06 0.93
CA TRP A 137 9.63 3.29 1.23
C TRP A 137 9.45 1.85 0.77
N PHE A 138 10.28 1.42 -0.16
CA PHE A 138 10.29 0.10 -0.76
C PHE A 138 11.49 -0.68 -0.26
N LEU A 139 11.25 -1.92 0.19
CA LEU A 139 12.26 -2.84 0.69
C LEU A 139 12.13 -4.17 -0.02
N THR A 140 13.22 -4.79 -0.39
CA THR A 140 13.20 -6.12 -1.00
C THR A 140 13.83 -7.15 -0.08
N THR A 141 13.29 -8.36 -0.09
CA THR A 141 13.79 -9.48 0.72
C THR A 141 13.61 -10.79 -0.04
N ARG A 142 14.44 -11.77 0.27
CA ARG A 142 14.20 -13.16 -0.11
C ARG A 142 13.34 -13.81 0.97
N LYS A 143 12.14 -14.24 0.58
CA LYS A 143 11.21 -14.86 1.51
C LYS A 143 11.69 -16.24 1.94
N GLU A 144 11.97 -16.44 3.23
CA GLU A 144 12.46 -17.68 3.81
C GLU A 144 11.58 -18.22 4.95
N ARG A 145 10.76 -17.36 5.55
CA ARG A 145 9.92 -17.72 6.70
C ARG A 145 8.58 -16.97 6.69
N ALA A 146 7.63 -17.53 7.42
CA ALA A 146 6.31 -16.93 7.58
C ALA A 146 6.39 -15.53 8.20
N ASN A 147 5.52 -14.64 7.73
CA ASN A 147 5.39 -13.24 8.18
C ASN A 147 6.67 -12.39 8.06
N GLN A 148 7.68 -12.84 7.33
CA GLN A 148 8.96 -12.13 7.20
C GLN A 148 8.76 -10.72 6.65
N GLY A 149 8.00 -10.56 5.57
CA GLY A 149 7.74 -9.25 4.97
C GLY A 149 7.03 -8.30 5.95
N ARG A 150 6.04 -8.81 6.69
CA ARG A 150 5.37 -8.03 7.74
C ARG A 150 6.34 -7.53 8.80
N HIS A 151 7.19 -8.42 9.36
CA HIS A 151 8.15 -8.03 10.39
C HIS A 151 9.17 -6.99 9.89
N ILE A 152 9.63 -7.11 8.64
CA ILE A 152 10.49 -6.12 8.01
C ILE A 152 9.77 -4.77 7.90
N GLY A 153 8.51 -4.77 7.46
CA GLY A 153 7.71 -3.54 7.34
C GLY A 153 7.44 -2.87 8.68
N GLU A 154 7.08 -3.65 9.71
CA GLU A 154 6.91 -3.15 11.09
C GLU A 154 8.23 -2.56 11.62
N TRP A 155 9.35 -3.23 11.41
CA TRP A 155 10.66 -2.71 11.76
C TRP A 155 10.95 -1.39 11.04
N ALA A 156 10.71 -1.33 9.72
CA ALA A 156 10.95 -0.12 8.95
C ALA A 156 10.11 1.06 9.47
N ALA A 157 8.86 0.82 9.84
CA ALA A 157 7.96 1.84 10.40
C ALA A 157 8.49 2.46 11.70
N GLN A 158 9.30 1.74 12.45
CA GLN A 158 9.92 2.22 13.71
C GLN A 158 11.21 3.02 13.48
N GLN A 159 11.76 3.04 12.28
CA GLN A 159 13.01 3.73 12.02
C GLN A 159 12.81 5.24 11.90
N HIS A 160 13.83 6.02 12.27
CA HIS A 160 13.80 7.48 12.08
C HIS A 160 13.62 7.85 10.60
N ALA A 161 14.17 7.04 9.68
CA ALA A 161 14.03 7.17 8.24
C ALA A 161 12.57 7.07 7.74
N ALA A 162 11.66 6.47 8.53
CA ALA A 162 10.23 6.41 8.20
C ALA A 162 9.49 7.75 8.37
N LYS A 163 10.15 8.78 8.92
CA LYS A 163 9.53 10.09 9.08
C LYS A 163 9.15 10.66 7.70
N GLY A 164 7.87 10.92 7.50
CA GLY A 164 7.34 11.38 6.21
C GLY A 164 6.82 10.27 5.31
N VAL A 165 7.14 9.02 5.58
CA VAL A 165 6.62 7.87 4.85
C VAL A 165 5.15 7.63 5.20
N ARG A 166 4.35 7.24 4.21
CA ARG A 166 2.94 6.85 4.34
C ARG A 166 2.69 5.41 3.89
N LEU A 167 3.52 4.93 2.98
CA LEU A 167 3.44 3.58 2.46
C LEU A 167 4.81 2.92 2.52
N ILE A 168 4.90 1.82 3.24
CA ILE A 168 6.04 0.91 3.25
C ILE A 168 5.60 -0.36 2.53
N ALA A 169 6.29 -0.73 1.45
CA ALA A 169 6.07 -1.98 0.76
C ALA A 169 7.29 -2.89 0.88
N VAL A 170 7.05 -4.13 1.31
CA VAL A 170 8.06 -5.18 1.34
C VAL A 170 7.78 -6.13 0.18
N LEU A 171 8.74 -6.29 -0.69
CA LEU A 171 8.63 -6.92 -2.00
C LEU A 171 9.59 -8.13 -2.09
N ASP A 172 9.35 -8.99 -3.07
CA ASP A 172 10.31 -10.03 -3.39
C ASP A 172 11.60 -9.44 -3.97
N HIS A 173 12.69 -10.19 -3.78
CA HIS A 173 14.04 -9.82 -4.22
C HIS A 173 14.21 -9.66 -5.74
N GLU A 174 13.27 -10.15 -6.52
CA GLU A 174 13.27 -10.00 -7.99
C GLU A 174 12.68 -8.66 -8.45
N THR A 175 12.17 -7.84 -7.53
CA THR A 175 11.59 -6.53 -7.83
C THR A 175 12.66 -5.45 -7.67
N ASP A 176 12.81 -4.57 -8.66
CA ASP A 176 13.67 -3.39 -8.52
C ASP A 176 12.93 -2.31 -7.69
N PRO A 177 13.39 -1.98 -6.47
CA PRO A 177 12.71 -0.99 -5.64
C PRO A 177 12.81 0.44 -6.20
N ARG A 178 13.58 0.68 -7.26
CA ARG A 178 13.72 1.97 -7.95
C ARG A 178 12.80 2.10 -9.16
N ASP A 179 12.31 0.97 -9.68
CA ASP A 179 11.33 0.96 -10.74
C ASP A 179 9.93 0.99 -10.14
N PHE A 180 9.31 2.18 -10.14
CA PHE A 180 7.98 2.39 -9.56
C PHE A 180 6.90 1.51 -10.21
N GLU A 181 6.99 1.28 -11.51
CA GLU A 181 6.02 0.45 -12.23
C GLU A 181 6.15 -1.03 -11.83
N ASP A 182 7.38 -1.55 -11.72
CA ASP A 182 7.63 -2.92 -11.25
C ASP A 182 7.20 -3.10 -9.79
N VAL A 183 7.48 -2.11 -8.94
CA VAL A 183 7.00 -2.07 -7.55
C VAL A 183 5.48 -2.14 -7.49
N MET A 184 4.78 -1.27 -8.20
CA MET A 184 3.32 -1.22 -8.15
C MET A 184 2.67 -2.45 -8.78
N TRP A 185 3.26 -2.98 -9.86
CA TRP A 185 2.84 -4.25 -10.43
C TRP A 185 2.93 -5.38 -9.40
N THR A 186 4.07 -5.55 -8.75
CA THR A 186 4.29 -6.59 -7.74
C THR A 186 3.37 -6.37 -6.54
N LEU A 187 3.31 -5.15 -6.03
CA LEU A 187 2.50 -4.82 -4.86
C LEU A 187 1.01 -5.14 -5.07
N LEU A 188 0.44 -4.68 -6.18
CA LEU A 188 -1.00 -4.81 -6.43
C LEU A 188 -1.42 -6.23 -6.85
N ASN A 189 -0.49 -7.05 -7.32
CA ASN A 189 -0.78 -8.44 -7.69
C ASN A 189 -0.55 -9.44 -6.55
N ASN A 190 0.32 -9.14 -5.59
CA ASN A 190 0.80 -10.11 -4.61
C ASN A 190 0.18 -9.96 -3.21
N ILE A 191 -0.78 -9.06 -3.03
CA ILE A 191 -1.43 -8.87 -1.73
C ILE A 191 -2.87 -9.35 -1.72
N ASP A 192 -3.27 -10.01 -0.63
CA ASP A 192 -4.65 -10.08 -0.16
C ASP A 192 -4.77 -9.02 0.95
N PRO A 193 -5.44 -7.87 0.70
CA PRO A 193 -5.36 -6.70 1.56
C PRO A 193 -5.63 -6.95 3.04
N GLU A 194 -6.59 -7.79 3.39
CA GLU A 194 -6.91 -8.07 4.81
C GLU A 194 -5.79 -8.86 5.51
N ARG A 195 -5.05 -9.66 4.75
CA ARG A 195 -3.91 -10.42 5.29
C ARG A 195 -2.63 -9.60 5.30
N ASP A 196 -2.39 -8.83 4.23
CA ASP A 196 -1.07 -8.32 3.88
C ASP A 196 -0.92 -6.82 4.09
N VAL A 197 -2.01 -6.10 4.38
CA VAL A 197 -1.94 -4.67 4.70
C VAL A 197 -2.15 -4.46 6.19
N GLU A 198 -1.15 -3.89 6.82
CA GLU A 198 -1.19 -3.49 8.22
C GLU A 198 -1.13 -1.97 8.35
N ILE A 199 -1.86 -1.44 9.31
CA ILE A 199 -1.81 -0.03 9.66
C ILE A 199 -1.03 0.09 10.97
N VAL A 200 0.19 0.55 10.86
CA VAL A 200 1.02 0.85 12.02
C VAL A 200 0.76 2.30 12.42
N SER A 201 0.18 2.51 13.59
CA SER A 201 -0.27 3.83 14.05
C SER A 201 0.46 4.30 15.30
N ASP A 202 0.57 5.61 15.43
CA ASP A 202 0.82 6.43 16.63
C ASP A 202 2.12 6.24 17.41
N ALA A 203 2.80 5.10 17.29
CA ALA A 203 4.06 4.84 17.97
C ALA A 203 5.29 4.94 17.03
N THR A 204 5.08 5.38 15.80
CA THR A 204 6.12 5.41 14.77
C THR A 204 6.59 6.83 14.48
N PRO A 205 7.86 7.02 14.03
CA PRO A 205 8.34 8.31 13.53
C PRO A 205 7.56 8.81 12.30
N ALA A 206 6.90 7.90 11.59
CA ALA A 206 6.07 8.19 10.42
C ALA A 206 4.65 8.69 10.78
N GLY A 207 4.22 8.57 12.04
CA GLY A 207 2.82 8.62 12.40
C GLY A 207 2.12 7.34 11.95
N SER A 208 0.90 7.43 11.41
CA SER A 208 0.23 6.26 10.82
C SER A 208 0.79 5.97 9.42
N VAL A 209 1.09 4.69 9.15
CA VAL A 209 1.67 4.22 7.90
C VAL A 209 1.02 2.91 7.46
N TRP A 210 0.78 2.74 6.17
CA TRP A 210 0.45 1.44 5.59
C TRP A 210 1.74 0.62 5.41
N VAL A 211 1.78 -0.55 6.02
CA VAL A 211 2.78 -1.59 5.75
C VAL A 211 2.12 -2.65 4.88
N MET A 212 2.68 -2.90 3.72
CA MET A 212 2.16 -3.84 2.74
C MET A 212 3.19 -4.94 2.44
N ASP A 213 2.85 -6.18 2.79
CA ASP A 213 3.69 -7.36 2.53
C ASP A 213 3.32 -8.00 1.20
N ALA A 214 4.04 -7.66 0.13
CA ALA A 214 3.88 -8.23 -1.21
C ALA A 214 4.90 -9.36 -1.51
N THR A 215 5.52 -9.93 -0.48
CA THR A 215 6.38 -11.11 -0.65
C THR A 215 5.55 -12.36 -0.97
N PRO A 216 6.13 -13.39 -1.60
CA PRO A 216 5.49 -14.68 -1.79
C PRO A 216 4.95 -15.24 -0.47
N LYS A 217 3.85 -16.00 -0.53
CA LYS A 217 3.25 -16.60 0.68
C LYS A 217 3.61 -18.08 0.78
N LEU A 218 3.92 -18.51 1.99
CA LEU A 218 4.35 -19.87 2.30
C LEU A 218 3.19 -20.71 2.86
N PRO A 219 3.30 -22.06 2.81
CA PRO A 219 2.26 -22.94 3.34
C PRO A 219 1.94 -22.72 4.82
N ASP A 220 2.92 -22.36 5.64
CA ASP A 220 2.75 -22.07 7.06
C ASP A 220 2.08 -20.71 7.33
N GLU A 221 1.91 -19.88 6.31
CA GLU A 221 1.03 -18.69 6.33
C GLU A 221 -0.42 -19.03 5.93
N GLY A 222 -0.74 -20.33 5.78
CA GLY A 222 -2.04 -20.84 5.32
C GLY A 222 -2.26 -20.69 3.82
N PHE A 223 -1.19 -20.53 3.04
CA PHE A 223 -1.22 -20.46 1.60
C PHE A 223 -0.80 -21.82 1.01
N THR A 224 -1.77 -22.60 0.54
CA THR A 224 -1.55 -23.98 0.10
C THR A 224 -1.41 -24.15 -1.42
N ARG A 225 -1.63 -23.10 -2.19
CA ARG A 225 -1.45 -23.09 -3.64
C ARG A 225 0.02 -22.81 -3.99
N PRO A 226 0.52 -23.31 -5.14
CA PRO A 226 1.80 -22.85 -5.65
C PRO A 226 1.78 -21.34 -5.85
N TRP A 227 2.80 -20.64 -5.34
CA TRP A 227 3.00 -19.23 -5.68
C TRP A 227 3.55 -19.15 -7.09
N PRO A 228 2.98 -18.34 -7.99
CA PRO A 228 3.44 -18.27 -9.36
C PRO A 228 4.81 -17.59 -9.46
N ASP A 229 5.60 -18.02 -10.41
CA ASP A 229 6.83 -17.32 -10.78
C ASP A 229 6.49 -15.95 -11.40
N LYS A 230 7.39 -14.99 -11.24
CA LYS A 230 7.27 -13.68 -11.88
C LYS A 230 7.29 -13.85 -13.40
N ILE A 231 6.28 -13.32 -14.07
CA ILE A 231 6.24 -13.33 -15.53
C ILE A 231 7.30 -12.37 -16.06
N SER A 232 8.25 -12.90 -16.80
CA SER A 232 9.29 -12.12 -17.46
C SER A 232 9.39 -12.52 -18.94
N MET A 233 9.71 -11.56 -19.79
CA MET A 233 10.02 -11.84 -21.19
C MET A 233 11.51 -12.19 -21.31
N PRO A 234 11.88 -13.17 -22.16
CA PRO A 234 13.28 -13.41 -22.48
C PRO A 234 13.94 -12.13 -23.01
N ASP A 235 15.22 -11.93 -22.66
CA ASP A 235 15.97 -10.73 -23.05
C ASP A 235 15.95 -10.49 -24.56
N GLU A 236 16.07 -11.55 -25.36
CA GLU A 236 15.99 -11.49 -26.83
C GLU A 236 14.66 -10.89 -27.31
N VAL A 237 13.55 -11.23 -26.66
CA VAL A 237 12.22 -10.69 -27.00
C VAL A 237 12.13 -9.23 -26.60
N THR A 238 12.64 -8.89 -25.43
CA THR A 238 12.67 -7.52 -24.91
C THR A 238 13.49 -6.60 -25.81
N GLU A 239 14.69 -7.02 -26.22
CA GLU A 239 15.54 -6.26 -27.14
C GLU A 239 14.90 -6.07 -28.52
N ARG A 240 14.30 -7.13 -29.05
CA ARG A 240 13.57 -7.05 -30.32
C ARG A 240 12.40 -6.07 -30.24
N MET A 241 11.63 -6.11 -29.16
CA MET A 241 10.49 -5.19 -28.99
C MET A 241 10.93 -3.75 -28.78
N ARG A 242 12.06 -3.52 -28.09
CA ARG A 242 12.66 -2.18 -27.98
C ARG A 242 13.04 -1.61 -29.34
N ALA A 243 13.72 -2.41 -30.16
CA ALA A 243 14.09 -1.99 -31.52
C ALA A 243 12.85 -1.67 -32.38
N VAL A 244 11.77 -2.43 -32.25
CA VAL A 244 10.50 -2.13 -32.94
C VAL A 244 9.89 -0.83 -32.44
N ALA A 245 9.85 -0.60 -31.12
CA ALA A 245 9.32 0.64 -30.54
C ALA A 245 10.09 1.86 -31.04
N GLU A 246 11.43 1.82 -31.00
CA GLU A 246 12.29 2.88 -31.51
C GLU A 246 12.06 3.16 -33.01
N ALA A 247 11.89 2.12 -33.82
CA ALA A 247 11.62 2.26 -35.24
C ALA A 247 10.27 2.93 -35.54
N HIS A 248 9.33 2.86 -34.61
CA HIS A 248 8.00 3.47 -34.73
C HIS A 248 7.83 4.75 -33.92
N GLY A 249 8.88 5.24 -33.26
CA GLY A 249 8.90 6.52 -32.55
C GLY A 249 8.26 6.50 -31.15
N PHE A 250 8.31 5.34 -30.51
CA PHE A 250 7.90 5.15 -29.13
C PHE A 250 9.10 5.17 -28.17
#